data_f0ddc536c9b0cb10d42abf9e997af6ed
#
_entry.id   f0ddc536c9b0cb10d42abf9e997af6ed
#
_cell.length_a   1.000
_cell.length_b   1.000
_cell.length_c   1.000
_cell.angle_alpha   90.00
_cell.angle_beta   90.00
_cell.angle_gamma   90.00
#
_symmetry.space_group_name_H-M   'P 1'
#
loop_
_entity.id
_entity.type
_entity.pdbx_description
1 polymer ?
#
loop_
_entity_poly.entity_id
_entity_poly.type
_entity_poly.pdbx_seq_one_letter_code
_entity_poly.pdbx_strand_id
1 'polypeptide(L)'
;MKGITALGNEEINKQLKKELEIIGKDIQYQEAVLDVLENNENIEFLVLSSIIPGQFNIYEFINLIIFKNSKIKIIIFLEKRDKELENFLISKGINNIYYNNEITIQEIINNIKQNKNINYEIKKTNKTKIIKNK
;
A
#
# COMPACT_ATOMS: atom_id res chain seq x y z
N MET A 1 6.98 -13.80 -2.03
CA MET A 1 6.95 -12.39 -2.45
C MET A 1 7.70 -11.53 -1.47
N LYS A 2 8.49 -10.64 -2.00
CA LYS A 2 9.37 -9.81 -1.20
C LYS A 2 8.86 -8.39 -1.19
N GLY A 3 8.79 -7.77 -0.05
CA GLY A 3 8.22 -6.43 0.03
C GLY A 3 8.87 -5.53 1.04
N ILE A 4 8.35 -4.31 1.12
CA ILE A 4 8.81 -3.30 2.07
C ILE A 4 7.60 -2.63 2.68
N THR A 5 7.79 -2.01 3.85
CA THR A 5 6.75 -1.20 4.46
C THR A 5 7.22 0.22 4.64
N ALA A 6 6.30 1.15 4.52
CA ALA A 6 6.56 2.57 4.76
C ALA A 6 5.32 3.12 5.46
N LEU A 7 5.16 2.71 6.72
CA LEU A 7 3.97 3.01 7.49
C LEU A 7 4.19 4.01 8.60
N GLY A 8 5.44 4.31 8.91
CA GLY A 8 5.73 5.11 10.08
C GLY A 8 5.45 4.35 11.37
N ASN A 9 5.43 3.02 11.30
CA ASN A 9 5.07 2.20 12.45
C ASN A 9 5.89 0.91 12.43
N GLU A 10 6.97 0.89 13.17
CA GLU A 10 7.88 -0.25 13.19
C GLU A 10 7.22 -1.49 13.77
N GLU A 11 6.27 -1.33 14.66
CA GLU A 11 5.62 -2.48 15.27
C GLU A 11 4.83 -3.29 14.23
N ILE A 12 4.13 -2.60 13.33
CA ILE A 12 3.40 -3.30 12.28
C ILE A 12 4.37 -4.00 11.35
N ASN A 13 5.50 -3.36 11.02
CA ASN A 13 6.53 -3.98 10.19
C ASN A 13 6.98 -5.29 10.83
N LYS A 14 7.24 -5.29 12.13
CA LYS A 14 7.69 -6.48 12.83
C LYS A 14 6.64 -7.59 12.78
N GLN A 15 5.39 -7.24 12.92
CA GLN A 15 4.33 -8.25 12.88
C GLN A 15 4.18 -8.84 11.48
N LEU A 16 4.29 -8.02 10.45
CA LEU A 16 4.21 -8.51 9.09
C LEU A 16 5.39 -9.41 8.76
N LYS A 17 6.58 -9.11 9.31
CA LYS A 17 7.75 -9.92 9.05
C LYS A 17 7.63 -11.35 9.57
N LYS A 18 6.74 -11.61 10.50
CA LYS A 18 6.56 -12.96 11.01
C LYS A 18 5.98 -13.88 9.94
N GLU A 19 5.28 -13.33 8.96
CA GLU A 19 4.60 -14.15 7.97
C GLU A 19 4.98 -13.82 6.55
N LEU A 20 5.62 -12.69 6.30
CA LEU A 20 5.95 -12.22 4.97
C LEU A 20 7.43 -11.89 4.88
N GLU A 21 7.96 -11.94 3.67
CA GLU A 21 9.35 -11.58 3.46
C GLU A 21 9.43 -10.06 3.30
N ILE A 22 9.74 -9.36 4.38
CA ILE A 22 9.87 -7.91 4.39
C ILE A 22 11.34 -7.55 4.48
N ILE A 23 11.81 -6.72 3.57
CA ILE A 23 13.19 -6.29 3.57
C ILE A 23 13.34 -5.07 4.46
N GLY A 24 14.23 -5.15 5.40
CA GLY A 24 14.61 -4.00 6.23
C GLY A 24 13.57 -3.60 7.25
N LYS A 25 13.81 -2.46 7.87
CA LYS A 25 12.91 -1.89 8.84
C LYS A 25 11.85 -1.09 8.14
N ASP A 26 10.84 -0.66 8.87
CA ASP A 26 9.81 0.20 8.31
C ASP A 26 10.44 1.50 7.83
N ILE A 27 10.09 1.92 6.64
CA ILE A 27 10.65 3.12 6.03
C ILE A 27 9.85 4.31 6.53
N GLN A 28 10.55 5.36 6.92
CA GLN A 28 9.93 6.47 7.62
C GLN A 28 9.69 7.72 6.77
N TYR A 29 10.19 7.76 5.55
CA TYR A 29 9.99 8.95 4.70
C TYR A 29 10.08 8.57 3.21
N GLN A 30 9.52 9.43 2.39
CA GLN A 30 9.31 9.16 0.96
C GLN A 30 10.58 8.87 0.18
N GLU A 31 11.60 9.67 0.40
CA GLU A 31 12.84 9.54 -0.39
C GLU A 31 13.50 8.19 -0.15
N ALA A 32 13.37 7.65 1.06
CA ALA A 32 13.94 6.35 1.35
C ALA A 32 13.19 5.23 0.62
N VAL A 33 11.88 5.38 0.44
CA VAL A 33 11.10 4.42 -0.35
C VAL A 33 11.66 4.38 -1.77
N LEU A 34 11.86 5.55 -2.36
CA LEU A 34 12.33 5.63 -3.74
C LEU A 34 13.74 5.07 -3.87
N ASP A 35 14.60 5.31 -2.87
CA ASP A 35 15.94 4.75 -2.89
C ASP A 35 15.94 3.23 -2.83
N VAL A 36 15.08 2.66 -1.99
CA VAL A 36 15.00 1.21 -1.88
C VAL A 36 14.53 0.61 -3.21
N LEU A 37 13.53 1.24 -3.84
CA LEU A 37 13.02 0.74 -5.11
C LEU A 37 14.05 0.87 -6.22
N GLU A 38 14.86 1.93 -6.18
CA GLU A 38 15.89 2.14 -7.17
C GLU A 38 16.97 1.06 -7.08
N ASN A 39 17.28 0.62 -5.89
CA ASN A 39 18.38 -0.29 -5.65
C ASN A 39 17.99 -1.76 -5.47
N ASN A 40 16.71 -2.07 -5.58
CA ASN A 40 16.25 -3.44 -5.40
C ASN A 40 15.18 -3.77 -6.43
N GLU A 41 15.53 -4.51 -7.44
CA GLU A 41 14.60 -4.80 -8.53
C GLU A 41 13.53 -5.80 -8.18
N ASN A 42 13.70 -6.51 -7.08
CA ASN A 42 12.81 -7.60 -6.76
C ASN A 42 11.74 -7.29 -5.74
N ILE A 43 11.49 -6.04 -5.47
CA ILE A 43 10.43 -5.67 -4.54
C ILE A 43 9.10 -5.86 -5.23
N GLU A 44 8.24 -6.69 -4.67
CA GLU A 44 6.98 -7.04 -5.28
C GLU A 44 5.78 -6.36 -4.65
N PHE A 45 5.91 -5.92 -3.40
CA PHE A 45 4.81 -5.19 -2.76
C PHE A 45 5.32 -4.11 -1.81
N LEU A 46 4.47 -3.13 -1.58
CA LEU A 46 4.76 -2.01 -0.70
C LEU A 46 3.51 -1.76 0.14
N VAL A 47 3.66 -1.79 1.46
CA VAL A 47 2.57 -1.42 2.37
C VAL A 47 2.86 0.01 2.80
N LEU A 48 2.02 0.94 2.41
CA LEU A 48 2.32 2.37 2.47
C LEU A 48 1.28 3.17 3.23
N SER A 49 1.72 4.09 4.07
CA SER A 49 0.84 5.10 4.63
C SER A 49 0.90 6.33 3.75
N SER A 50 -0.24 6.91 3.42
CA SER A 50 -0.28 8.07 2.53
C SER A 50 0.35 9.31 3.16
N ILE A 51 0.57 9.30 4.47
CA ILE A 51 1.07 10.48 5.16
C ILE A 51 2.51 10.43 5.58
N ILE A 52 3.30 9.47 5.08
CA ILE A 52 4.71 9.50 5.47
C ILE A 52 5.34 10.76 4.93
N PRO A 53 6.27 11.35 5.68
CA PRO A 53 6.81 12.66 5.28
C PRO A 53 7.76 12.60 4.10
N GLY A 54 7.90 13.69 3.42
CA GLY A 54 8.81 13.85 2.30
C GLY A 54 8.45 15.10 1.51
N GLN A 55 9.16 15.31 0.43
CA GLN A 55 8.96 16.54 -0.33
C GLN A 55 7.87 16.44 -1.39
N PHE A 56 7.34 15.27 -1.63
CA PHE A 56 6.36 15.09 -2.70
C PHE A 56 4.94 15.08 -2.16
N ASN A 57 3.98 15.63 -2.90
CA ASN A 57 2.61 15.39 -2.53
C ASN A 57 2.30 13.93 -2.88
N ILE A 58 1.19 13.41 -2.39
CA ILE A 58 0.92 11.98 -2.55
C ILE A 58 0.76 11.58 -4.02
N TYR A 59 0.21 12.44 -4.85
CA TYR A 59 0.02 12.14 -6.26
C TYR A 59 1.35 11.97 -6.98
N GLU A 60 2.28 12.89 -6.72
CA GLU A 60 3.61 12.82 -7.31
C GLU A 60 4.35 11.60 -6.81
N PHE A 61 4.22 11.31 -5.51
CA PHE A 61 4.93 10.20 -4.90
C PHE A 61 4.47 8.87 -5.51
N ILE A 62 3.16 8.68 -5.65
CA ILE A 62 2.64 7.46 -6.25
C ILE A 62 3.14 7.31 -7.70
N ASN A 63 3.14 8.40 -8.46
CA ASN A 63 3.65 8.33 -9.83
C ASN A 63 5.12 7.95 -9.87
N LEU A 64 5.92 8.46 -8.92
CA LEU A 64 7.34 8.12 -8.86
C LEU A 64 7.55 6.65 -8.48
N ILE A 65 6.75 6.13 -7.56
CA ILE A 65 6.84 4.72 -7.20
C ILE A 65 6.55 3.85 -8.43
N ILE A 66 5.49 4.16 -9.15
CA ILE A 66 5.10 3.39 -10.32
C ILE A 66 6.16 3.49 -11.41
N PHE A 67 6.76 4.66 -11.55
CA PHE A 67 7.84 4.83 -12.52
C PHE A 67 9.04 3.95 -12.19
N LYS A 68 9.37 3.84 -10.90
CA LYS A 68 10.51 3.03 -10.48
C LYS A 68 10.21 1.54 -10.60
N ASN A 69 8.96 1.14 -10.38
CA ASN A 69 8.60 -0.27 -10.41
C ASN A 69 7.13 -0.38 -10.81
N SER A 70 6.89 -0.53 -12.10
CA SER A 70 5.53 -0.50 -12.63
C SER A 70 4.69 -1.70 -12.25
N LYS A 71 5.30 -2.76 -11.73
CA LYS A 71 4.57 -3.96 -11.37
C LYS A 71 4.36 -4.13 -9.88
N ILE A 72 4.78 -3.16 -9.09
CA ILE A 72 4.68 -3.28 -7.64
C ILE A 72 3.23 -3.29 -7.20
N LYS A 73 2.90 -4.15 -6.25
CA LYS A 73 1.57 -4.17 -5.66
C LYS A 73 1.59 -3.21 -4.48
N ILE A 74 0.73 -2.22 -4.50
CA ILE A 74 0.68 -1.22 -3.44
C ILE A 74 -0.56 -1.45 -2.58
N ILE A 75 -0.37 -1.56 -1.27
CA ILE A 75 -1.44 -1.60 -0.29
C ILE A 75 -1.30 -0.29 0.46
N ILE A 76 -2.29 0.60 0.33
CA ILE A 76 -2.15 1.93 0.87
C ILE A 76 -3.20 2.24 1.94
N PHE A 77 -2.76 2.89 2.99
CA PHE A 77 -3.64 3.32 4.08
C PHE A 77 -3.78 4.84 4.02
N LEU A 78 -5.02 5.30 3.95
CA LEU A 78 -5.32 6.72 3.94
C LEU A 78 -5.75 7.14 5.33
N GLU A 79 -5.41 8.38 5.70
CA GLU A 79 -5.74 8.89 7.01
C GLU A 79 -7.22 9.18 7.13
N LYS A 80 -7.82 9.69 6.09
CA LYS A 80 -9.23 10.03 6.10
C LYS A 80 -9.79 9.93 4.71
N ARG A 81 -11.10 9.95 4.60
CA ARG A 81 -11.76 9.84 3.31
C ARG A 81 -11.30 10.95 2.38
N ASP A 82 -10.98 10.58 1.17
CA ASP A 82 -10.51 11.52 0.15
C ASP A 82 -10.87 10.92 -1.19
N LYS A 83 -12.03 11.32 -1.70
CA LYS A 83 -12.56 10.73 -2.91
C LYS A 83 -11.68 10.99 -4.12
N GLU A 84 -11.11 12.17 -4.20
CA GLU A 84 -10.24 12.50 -5.31
C GLU A 84 -9.00 11.60 -5.32
N LEU A 85 -8.39 11.41 -4.17
CA LEU A 85 -7.23 10.55 -4.06
C LEU A 85 -7.60 9.09 -4.35
N GLU A 86 -8.74 8.63 -3.85
CA GLU A 86 -9.18 7.26 -4.13
C GLU A 86 -9.32 7.05 -5.63
N ASN A 87 -9.96 7.99 -6.33
CA ASN A 87 -10.16 7.87 -7.77
C ASN A 87 -8.84 7.85 -8.52
N PHE A 88 -7.91 8.69 -8.08
CA PHE A 88 -6.58 8.71 -8.68
C PHE A 88 -5.89 7.36 -8.51
N LEU A 89 -5.91 6.81 -7.30
CA LEU A 89 -5.26 5.54 -7.01
C LEU A 89 -5.86 4.41 -7.87
N ILE A 90 -7.19 4.39 -7.95
CA ILE A 90 -7.86 3.38 -8.75
C ILE A 90 -7.47 3.51 -10.21
N SER A 91 -7.34 4.74 -10.71
CA SER A 91 -6.96 4.96 -12.10
C SER A 91 -5.55 4.46 -12.38
N LYS A 92 -4.72 4.32 -11.34
CA LYS A 92 -3.37 3.79 -11.47
C LYS A 92 -3.31 2.28 -11.21
N GLY A 93 -4.46 1.64 -11.04
CA GLY A 93 -4.50 0.21 -10.78
C GLY A 93 -4.29 -0.17 -9.34
N ILE A 94 -4.35 0.79 -8.42
CA ILE A 94 -4.16 0.52 -7.00
C ILE A 94 -5.53 0.31 -6.40
N ASN A 95 -5.84 -0.93 -6.08
CA ASN A 95 -7.15 -1.28 -5.56
C ASN A 95 -7.17 -1.64 -4.08
N ASN A 96 -6.01 -1.79 -3.48
CA ASN A 96 -5.93 -2.14 -2.05
C ASN A 96 -5.81 -0.87 -1.24
N ILE A 97 -6.94 -0.18 -1.09
CA ILE A 97 -7.01 1.13 -0.43
C ILE A 97 -7.82 0.95 0.84
N TYR A 98 -7.21 1.28 1.97
CA TYR A 98 -7.86 1.11 3.26
C TYR A 98 -7.71 2.36 4.10
N TYR A 99 -8.59 2.49 5.09
CA TYR A 99 -8.46 3.57 6.05
C TYR A 99 -8.01 2.98 7.36
N ASN A 100 -7.34 3.75 8.17
CA ASN A 100 -6.87 3.27 9.46
C ASN A 100 -8.06 2.68 10.19
N ASN A 101 -7.89 1.56 10.81
CA ASN A 101 -8.89 0.87 11.58
C ASN A 101 -9.89 0.04 10.76
N GLU A 102 -9.76 -0.01 9.47
CA GLU A 102 -10.67 -0.79 8.65
C GLU A 102 -10.16 -2.18 8.31
N ILE A 103 -8.92 -2.47 8.61
CA ILE A 103 -8.34 -3.75 8.22
C ILE A 103 -7.39 -4.23 9.29
N THR A 104 -7.35 -5.50 9.51
CA THR A 104 -6.44 -6.08 10.49
C THR A 104 -5.14 -6.48 9.83
N ILE A 105 -4.12 -6.70 10.63
CA ILE A 105 -2.83 -7.17 10.12
C ILE A 105 -3.00 -8.49 9.41
N GLN A 106 -3.84 -9.38 9.94
CA GLN A 106 -4.05 -10.67 9.30
C GLN A 106 -4.69 -10.51 7.92
N GLU A 107 -5.58 -9.54 7.77
CA GLU A 107 -6.19 -9.28 6.46
C GLU A 107 -5.17 -8.74 5.46
N ILE A 108 -4.22 -7.91 5.93
CA ILE A 108 -3.15 -7.43 5.06
C ILE A 108 -2.33 -8.62 4.58
N ILE A 109 -1.96 -9.50 5.51
CA ILE A 109 -1.16 -10.68 5.19
C ILE A 109 -1.89 -11.54 4.17
N ASN A 110 -3.17 -11.78 4.39
CA ASN A 110 -3.96 -12.60 3.49
C ASN A 110 -4.03 -12.00 2.08
N ASN A 111 -4.23 -10.69 1.99
CA ASN A 111 -4.28 -10.02 0.70
C ASN A 111 -2.97 -10.18 -0.06
N ILE A 112 -1.85 -10.06 0.62
CA ILE A 112 -0.56 -10.17 -0.02
C ILE A 112 -0.30 -11.61 -0.44
N LYS A 113 -0.59 -12.57 0.44
CA LYS A 113 -0.32 -13.96 0.13
C LYS A 113 -1.17 -14.49 -1.00
N GLN A 114 -2.40 -14.01 -1.12
CA GLN A 114 -3.25 -14.48 -2.19
C GLN A 114 -2.81 -13.92 -3.54
N ASN A 115 -2.04 -12.86 -3.52
CA ASN A 115 -1.56 -12.25 -4.75
C ASN A 115 -2.70 -11.97 -5.71
N LYS A 116 -3.87 -11.58 -5.19
CA LYS A 116 -4.98 -11.31 -6.02
C LYS A 116 -5.30 -9.90 -6.03
N ASN A 117 -5.92 -9.52 -7.01
CA ASN A 117 -6.29 -8.21 -7.10
C ASN A 117 -7.59 -8.15 -6.71
N ILE A 118 -7.91 -8.55 -5.84
CA ILE A 118 -8.94 -8.73 -5.34
C ILE A 118 -9.72 -7.89 -5.25
N ASN A 119 -9.92 -7.76 -5.33
CA ASN A 119 -10.70 -7.60 -5.18
C ASN A 119 -11.31 -6.49 -5.08
N TYR A 120 -11.00 -5.84 -5.70
CA TYR A 120 -11.65 -4.70 -5.71
C TYR A 120 -13.06 -4.89 -6.00
N GLU A 121 -13.40 -5.86 -6.66
CA GLU A 121 -14.78 -6.04 -6.90
C GLU A 121 -15.48 -6.35 -5.62
N ILE A 122 -14.76 -6.80 -4.68
CA ILE A 122 -15.35 -7.11 -3.49
C ILE A 122 -15.54 -5.94 -2.71
N LYS A 123 -14.71 -5.06 -2.80
CA LYS A 123 -14.83 -4.02 -2.01
C LYS A 123 -15.76 -3.16 -2.43
N LYS A 124 -16.05 -3.23 -3.52
CA LYS A 124 -16.90 -2.41 -3.98
C LYS A 124 -18.10 -2.87 -3.71
N THR A 125 -18.21 -3.72 -3.29
CA THR A 125 -19.35 -4.19 -3.03
C THR A 125 -19.58 -4.05 -1.62
N ASN A 126 -19.16 -3.73 -1.46
CA ASN A 126 -19.18 -3.47 -0.39
C ASN A 126 -19.21 -2.42 0.01
N LYS A 127 -19.07 -1.96 -0.80
CA LYS A 127 -18.94 -1.22 -0.58
C LYS A 127 -19.43 -0.91 -0.58
N THR A 128 -19.41 -1.19 -1.00
CA THR A 128 -19.76 -1.09 -0.80
C THR A 128 -20.04 -1.34 -0.48
N LYS A 129 -20.46 -1.43 -0.88
CA LYS A 129 -20.63 -1.61 -0.42
C LYS A 129 -20.65 -1.46 -0.28
N ILE A 130 -20.59 -1.36 -0.71
CA ILE A 130 -20.62 -1.14 -0.55
C ILE A 130 -20.83 -1.04 -0.76
N ILE A 131 -20.93 -0.91 -1.14
CA ILE A 131 -21.10 -0.82 -1.14
C ILE A 131 -21.49 -1.08 -1.06
N LYS A 132 -21.77 -1.03 -1.45
CA LYS A 132 -22.02 -1.15 -1.23
C LYS A 132 -22.27 -1.46 -0.88
N ASN A 133 -22.64 -1.33 -1.56
CA ASN A 133 -22.78 -1.40 -1.11
C ASN A 133 -22.86 -1.45 -0.91
N LYS A 134 -22.92 -1.24 -1.34
CA LYS A 134 -22.86 -1.14 -1.08
C LYS A 134 -22.86 -1.28 -0.97
#